data_3881fa36b3d3189cb549627888275645
#
_entry.id   3881fa36b3d3189cb549627888275645
#
_cell.length_a   1.000
_cell.length_b   1.000
_cell.length_c   1.000
_cell.angle_alpha   90.00
_cell.angle_beta   90.00
_cell.angle_gamma   90.00
#
_symmetry.space_group_name_H-M   'P 1'
#
loop_
_entity.id
_entity.type
_entity.pdbx_description
1 polymer ?
#
loop_
_entity_poly.entity_id
_entity_poly.type
_entity_poly.pdbx_seq_one_letter_code
_entity_poly.pdbx_strand_id
1 'polypeptide(L)'
;MLAMAVRNTRKLIRERSAADNVRLGRFFSKRETAAKMASMFTFLETKPLMEILDPGAGTGILSAALLERVCLGRAAQEVRLVCYENDALYLPMLKNNLERLRRRAKREHGVKMSYEIREENFLLAPHPDEGDLYDCVIMNPPRELLTHGAPETLPAGDLLSSSKIDACYLFLAAAALRLREEGQLVASLPVGFATGVTLTRLREALFDDCRLTGMHLFRSGKGLKKDFLLSLRKTDDPGEPIAVSVSRETDDGTLSESLPPLPYSLIVREAGAGLLLLRDADDLTVLRRMAAMPRRFSDYGLHMKTGLTLPSRYPDLLFDKPAPGAVPLIHPRSLGSGRVTFPAKGLHGQFIKPSIPSLIQKNRNLLLLKRFPAKSDPRKLICAVYMASQAGGYRFISTHNKLNYVDRDGDEMDAPFLVGLYAALSGTLYNRYVSIVSRSEQINATELSDLPLPDEQTLRSIGSKLLAMRRLDPEACDYVFETAMKEKV
;
A
#
# COMPACT_ATOMS: atom_id res chain seq x y z
N MET A 1 -3.81 1.25 -33.36
CA MET A 1 -5.10 1.58 -32.73
C MET A 1 -4.92 2.54 -31.56
N LEU A 2 -4.20 2.15 -30.53
CA LEU A 2 -3.94 2.96 -29.32
C LEU A 2 -3.33 4.34 -29.64
N ALA A 3 -2.29 4.41 -30.47
CA ALA A 3 -1.65 5.67 -30.83
C ALA A 3 -2.62 6.69 -31.48
N MET A 4 -3.61 6.23 -32.22
CA MET A 4 -4.65 7.06 -32.82
C MET A 4 -5.58 7.62 -31.75
N ALA A 5 -6.10 6.76 -30.85
CA ALA A 5 -7.00 7.17 -29.77
C ALA A 5 -6.32 8.21 -28.85
N VAL A 6 -5.06 7.98 -28.47
CA VAL A 6 -4.27 8.91 -27.65
C VAL A 6 -4.09 10.26 -28.35
N ARG A 7 -3.78 10.28 -29.66
CA ARG A 7 -3.63 11.52 -30.43
C ARG A 7 -4.93 12.33 -30.46
N ASN A 8 -6.05 11.66 -30.72
CA ASN A 8 -7.37 12.30 -30.78
C ASN A 8 -7.74 12.88 -29.40
N THR A 9 -7.51 12.12 -28.33
CA THR A 9 -7.75 12.58 -26.94
C THR A 9 -6.89 13.80 -26.58
N ARG A 10 -5.59 13.80 -26.95
CA ARG A 10 -4.71 14.96 -26.71
C ARG A 10 -5.21 16.23 -27.39
N LYS A 11 -5.83 16.12 -28.55
CA LYS A 11 -6.44 17.26 -29.24
C LYS A 11 -7.60 17.82 -28.41
N LEU A 12 -8.52 16.96 -27.94
CA LEU A 12 -9.64 17.35 -27.09
C LEU A 12 -9.20 18.01 -25.77
N ILE A 13 -8.15 17.46 -25.10
CA ILE A 13 -7.64 18.00 -23.84
C ILE A 13 -7.04 19.40 -24.01
N ARG A 14 -6.39 19.69 -25.14
CA ARG A 14 -5.82 21.03 -25.41
C ARG A 14 -6.90 22.12 -25.58
N GLU A 15 -8.10 21.74 -25.92
CA GLU A 15 -9.24 22.62 -26.08
C GLU A 15 -9.94 22.91 -24.73
N ARG A 16 -9.48 22.27 -23.63
CA ARG A 16 -10.03 22.43 -22.26
C ARG A 16 -8.95 22.84 -21.24
N SER A 17 -9.39 23.50 -20.17
CA SER A 17 -8.48 23.78 -19.06
C SER A 17 -8.13 22.49 -18.31
N ALA A 18 -6.86 22.34 -17.95
CA ALA A 18 -6.40 21.22 -17.09
C ALA A 18 -7.10 21.21 -15.73
N ALA A 19 -7.49 22.38 -15.22
CA ALA A 19 -8.17 22.55 -13.94
C ALA A 19 -9.56 21.89 -13.91
N ASP A 20 -10.32 21.96 -15.01
CA ASP A 20 -11.66 21.36 -15.07
C ASP A 20 -11.60 19.82 -15.02
N ASN A 21 -10.62 19.23 -15.66
CA ASN A 21 -10.42 17.78 -15.63
C ASN A 21 -10.01 17.27 -14.24
N VAL A 22 -9.13 18.01 -13.55
CA VAL A 22 -8.69 17.68 -12.18
C VAL A 22 -9.85 17.82 -11.18
N ARG A 23 -10.67 18.89 -11.29
CA ARG A 23 -11.82 19.13 -10.41
C ARG A 23 -12.88 18.03 -10.49
N LEU A 24 -13.03 17.41 -11.65
CA LEU A 24 -14.00 16.33 -11.88
C LEU A 24 -13.41 14.92 -11.61
N GLY A 25 -12.19 14.82 -11.10
CA GLY A 25 -11.54 13.53 -10.80
C GLY A 25 -11.31 12.64 -12.04
N ARG A 26 -11.28 13.25 -13.24
CA ARG A 26 -11.23 12.54 -14.51
C ARG A 26 -9.81 12.53 -15.06
N PHE A 27 -9.22 11.35 -15.15
CA PHE A 27 -7.85 11.16 -15.60
C PHE A 27 -7.79 10.23 -16.80
N PHE A 28 -7.27 10.77 -17.92
CA PHE A 28 -7.00 9.92 -19.09
C PHE A 28 -5.73 9.13 -18.91
N SER A 29 -5.82 7.84 -19.18
CA SER A 29 -4.65 6.96 -19.15
C SER A 29 -3.60 7.40 -20.18
N LYS A 30 -2.34 7.49 -19.74
CA LYS A 30 -1.21 7.69 -20.66
C LYS A 30 -1.09 6.47 -21.58
N ARG A 31 -0.47 6.66 -22.75
CA ARG A 31 -0.29 5.59 -23.74
C ARG A 31 0.42 4.37 -23.13
N GLU A 32 1.48 4.62 -22.38
CA GLU A 32 2.32 3.59 -21.74
C GLU A 32 1.52 2.81 -20.70
N THR A 33 0.74 3.51 -19.88
CA THR A 33 -0.14 2.89 -18.88
C THR A 33 -1.23 2.04 -19.54
N ALA A 34 -1.91 2.57 -20.57
CA ALA A 34 -2.94 1.83 -21.29
C ALA A 34 -2.39 0.57 -21.99
N ALA A 35 -1.21 0.68 -22.61
CA ALA A 35 -0.53 -0.45 -23.23
C ALA A 35 -0.15 -1.51 -22.17
N LYS A 36 0.35 -1.06 -21.00
CA LYS A 36 0.67 -1.97 -19.89
C LYS A 36 -0.55 -2.67 -19.36
N MET A 37 -1.66 -1.96 -19.16
CA MET A 37 -2.94 -2.56 -18.72
C MET A 37 -3.39 -3.64 -19.71
N ALA A 38 -3.40 -3.34 -20.99
CA ALA A 38 -3.77 -4.30 -22.03
C ALA A 38 -2.82 -5.52 -22.06
N SER A 39 -1.53 -5.34 -21.78
CA SER A 39 -0.55 -6.43 -21.72
C SER A 39 -0.72 -7.38 -20.53
N MET A 40 -1.48 -6.97 -19.52
CA MET A 40 -1.76 -7.82 -18.33
C MET A 40 -2.87 -8.85 -18.59
N PHE A 41 -3.62 -8.73 -19.68
CA PHE A 41 -4.56 -9.78 -20.11
C PHE A 41 -3.80 -10.96 -20.70
N THR A 42 -4.14 -12.17 -20.21
CA THR A 42 -3.62 -13.44 -20.70
C THR A 42 -4.72 -14.16 -21.47
N PHE A 43 -4.47 -14.50 -22.73
CA PHE A 43 -5.41 -15.24 -23.56
C PHE A 43 -4.86 -16.66 -23.78
N LEU A 44 -5.57 -17.65 -23.27
CA LEU A 44 -5.18 -19.07 -23.36
C LEU A 44 -5.57 -19.68 -24.69
N GLU A 45 -6.70 -19.21 -25.27
CA GLU A 45 -7.26 -19.74 -26.52
C GLU A 45 -7.87 -18.59 -27.36
N THR A 46 -8.04 -18.87 -28.64
CA THR A 46 -8.77 -17.98 -29.56
C THR A 46 -10.27 -18.18 -29.40
N LYS A 47 -11.01 -17.17 -28.98
CA LYS A 47 -12.47 -17.21 -28.81
C LYS A 47 -13.18 -16.88 -30.14
N PRO A 48 -14.30 -17.53 -30.46
CA PRO A 48 -15.17 -17.09 -31.57
C PRO A 48 -15.66 -15.65 -31.35
N LEU A 49 -16.16 -15.35 -30.15
CA LEU A 49 -16.61 -14.04 -29.69
C LEU A 49 -15.95 -13.72 -28.35
N MET A 50 -15.42 -12.49 -28.22
CA MET A 50 -14.92 -11.94 -26.97
C MET A 50 -15.74 -10.73 -26.58
N GLU A 51 -16.30 -10.74 -25.39
CA GLU A 51 -17.08 -9.63 -24.84
C GLU A 51 -16.26 -8.80 -23.87
N ILE A 52 -16.16 -7.51 -24.15
CA ILE A 52 -15.29 -6.56 -23.44
C ILE A 52 -16.15 -5.45 -22.84
N LEU A 53 -15.86 -5.10 -21.59
CA LEU A 53 -16.43 -3.95 -20.87
C LEU A 53 -15.36 -2.90 -20.58
N ASP A 54 -15.67 -1.63 -20.83
CA ASP A 54 -14.90 -0.44 -20.44
C ASP A 54 -15.83 0.50 -19.66
N PRO A 55 -15.98 0.32 -18.32
CA PRO A 55 -16.85 1.14 -17.50
C PRO A 55 -16.15 2.48 -17.18
N GLY A 56 -16.70 3.60 -17.68
CA GLY A 56 -16.05 4.93 -17.60
C GLY A 56 -15.01 5.11 -18.71
N ALA A 57 -15.43 4.82 -19.95
CA ALA A 57 -14.54 4.70 -21.10
C ALA A 57 -13.85 6.01 -21.52
N GLY A 58 -14.39 7.17 -21.11
CA GLY A 58 -13.86 8.47 -21.51
C GLY A 58 -13.82 8.61 -23.02
N THR A 59 -12.65 8.73 -23.58
CA THR A 59 -12.45 8.79 -25.04
C THR A 59 -12.12 7.46 -25.70
N GLY A 60 -12.14 6.33 -24.96
CA GLY A 60 -11.89 4.97 -25.47
C GLY A 60 -10.41 4.61 -25.62
N ILE A 61 -9.52 5.21 -24.83
CA ILE A 61 -8.07 4.87 -24.85
C ILE A 61 -7.84 3.43 -24.40
N LEU A 62 -8.47 2.99 -23.32
CA LEU A 62 -8.32 1.64 -22.78
C LEU A 62 -8.95 0.61 -23.71
N SER A 63 -10.15 0.90 -24.22
CA SER A 63 -10.80 0.11 -25.28
C SER A 63 -9.87 -0.09 -26.50
N ALA A 64 -9.19 0.98 -26.94
CA ALA A 64 -8.25 0.90 -28.06
C ALA A 64 -7.02 0.04 -27.75
N ALA A 65 -6.50 0.14 -26.54
CA ALA A 65 -5.35 -0.65 -26.08
C ALA A 65 -5.67 -2.15 -26.03
N LEU A 66 -6.83 -2.49 -25.43
CA LEU A 66 -7.24 -3.89 -25.29
C LEU A 66 -7.60 -4.50 -26.64
N LEU A 67 -8.35 -3.77 -27.51
CA LEU A 67 -8.64 -4.24 -28.86
C LEU A 67 -7.37 -4.47 -29.69
N GLU A 68 -6.38 -3.56 -29.59
CA GLU A 68 -5.10 -3.76 -30.27
C GLU A 68 -4.39 -5.03 -29.78
N ARG A 69 -4.40 -5.30 -28.48
CA ARG A 69 -3.85 -6.52 -27.86
C ARG A 69 -4.57 -7.78 -28.35
N VAL A 70 -5.91 -7.77 -28.39
CA VAL A 70 -6.73 -8.88 -28.87
C VAL A 70 -6.44 -9.17 -30.35
N CYS A 71 -6.37 -8.14 -31.17
CA CYS A 71 -6.08 -8.27 -32.61
C CYS A 71 -4.65 -8.82 -32.86
N LEU A 72 -3.64 -8.27 -32.21
CA LEU A 72 -2.25 -8.71 -32.36
C LEU A 72 -2.02 -10.14 -31.82
N GLY A 73 -2.69 -10.50 -30.74
CA GLY A 73 -2.65 -11.83 -30.15
C GLY A 73 -3.55 -12.85 -30.85
N ARG A 74 -4.36 -12.43 -31.83
CA ARG A 74 -5.38 -13.27 -32.48
C ARG A 74 -6.31 -13.97 -31.47
N ALA A 75 -6.60 -13.26 -30.36
CA ALA A 75 -7.33 -13.83 -29.23
C ALA A 75 -8.84 -14.00 -29.47
N ALA A 76 -9.38 -13.36 -30.53
CA ALA A 76 -10.78 -13.52 -30.91
C ALA A 76 -11.01 -13.31 -32.41
N GLN A 77 -12.06 -13.94 -32.97
CA GLN A 77 -12.54 -13.72 -34.34
C GLN A 77 -13.50 -12.53 -34.40
N GLU A 78 -14.29 -12.37 -33.35
CA GLU A 78 -15.23 -11.27 -33.21
C GLU A 78 -15.12 -10.65 -31.79
N VAL A 79 -15.31 -9.34 -31.69
CA VAL A 79 -15.31 -8.60 -30.44
C VAL A 79 -16.59 -7.81 -30.31
N ARG A 80 -17.30 -7.97 -29.18
CA ARG A 80 -18.36 -7.06 -28.73
C ARG A 80 -17.83 -6.19 -27.61
N LEU A 81 -17.80 -4.89 -27.79
CA LEU A 81 -17.30 -3.92 -26.80
C LEU A 81 -18.46 -3.09 -26.26
N VAL A 82 -18.65 -3.09 -24.96
CA VAL A 82 -19.61 -2.24 -24.24
C VAL A 82 -18.84 -1.17 -23.47
N CYS A 83 -19.19 0.09 -23.68
CA CYS A 83 -18.60 1.25 -23.02
C CYS A 83 -19.67 2.00 -22.24
N TYR A 84 -19.43 2.30 -20.97
CA TYR A 84 -20.21 3.26 -20.21
C TYR A 84 -19.47 4.60 -20.18
N GLU A 85 -20.19 5.68 -20.51
CA GLU A 85 -19.68 7.05 -20.40
C GLU A 85 -20.88 8.01 -20.27
N ASN A 86 -20.89 8.82 -19.23
CA ASN A 86 -21.98 9.75 -18.95
C ASN A 86 -21.62 11.22 -19.22
N ASP A 87 -20.38 11.53 -19.61
CA ASP A 87 -20.00 12.88 -19.96
C ASP A 87 -20.26 13.15 -21.44
N ALA A 88 -21.31 13.94 -21.71
CA ALA A 88 -21.68 14.36 -23.06
C ALA A 88 -20.51 14.95 -23.88
N LEU A 89 -19.47 15.43 -23.23
CA LEU A 89 -18.32 16.00 -23.91
C LEU A 89 -17.37 14.94 -24.49
N TYR A 90 -17.27 13.77 -23.87
CA TYR A 90 -16.40 12.69 -24.34
C TYR A 90 -17.09 11.81 -25.35
N LEU A 91 -18.43 11.73 -25.33
CA LEU A 91 -19.23 10.87 -26.20
C LEU A 91 -18.94 11.03 -27.70
N PRO A 92 -18.86 12.26 -28.29
CA PRO A 92 -18.53 12.39 -29.72
C PRO A 92 -17.15 11.84 -30.07
N MET A 93 -16.16 12.03 -29.20
CA MET A 93 -14.80 11.52 -29.41
C MET A 93 -14.75 10.01 -29.22
N LEU A 94 -15.42 9.48 -28.22
CA LEU A 94 -15.57 8.03 -27.97
C LEU A 94 -16.15 7.36 -29.22
N LYS A 95 -17.30 7.83 -29.68
CA LYS A 95 -17.98 7.30 -30.88
C LYS A 95 -17.07 7.32 -32.13
N ASN A 96 -16.40 8.44 -32.38
CA ASN A 96 -15.46 8.56 -33.48
C ASN A 96 -14.27 7.57 -33.34
N ASN A 97 -13.70 7.44 -32.15
CA ASN A 97 -12.60 6.52 -31.92
C ASN A 97 -13.05 5.06 -32.09
N LEU A 98 -14.19 4.66 -31.54
CA LEU A 98 -14.72 3.30 -31.66
C LEU A 98 -15.04 2.93 -33.11
N GLU A 99 -15.60 3.85 -33.90
CA GLU A 99 -15.86 3.62 -35.32
C GLU A 99 -14.57 3.42 -36.11
N ARG A 100 -13.55 4.20 -35.83
CA ARG A 100 -12.22 4.02 -36.45
C ARG A 100 -11.55 2.71 -36.03
N LEU A 101 -11.70 2.32 -34.78
CA LEU A 101 -11.22 1.04 -34.26
C LEU A 101 -11.88 -0.14 -34.97
N ARG A 102 -13.21 -0.10 -35.11
CA ARG A 102 -14.00 -1.11 -35.83
C ARG A 102 -13.50 -1.32 -37.26
N ARG A 103 -13.30 -0.23 -38.00
CA ARG A 103 -12.79 -0.30 -39.38
C ARG A 103 -11.37 -0.85 -39.45
N ARG A 104 -10.49 -0.46 -38.50
CA ARG A 104 -9.12 -0.93 -38.47
C ARG A 104 -9.00 -2.39 -38.05
N ALA A 105 -9.74 -2.85 -37.06
CA ALA A 105 -9.77 -4.24 -36.62
C ALA A 105 -10.10 -5.17 -37.80
N LYS A 106 -11.13 -4.84 -38.56
CA LYS A 106 -11.53 -5.63 -39.75
C LYS A 106 -10.49 -5.56 -40.86
N ARG A 107 -10.01 -4.36 -41.20
CA ARG A 107 -9.11 -4.17 -42.36
C ARG A 107 -7.72 -4.73 -42.13
N GLU A 108 -7.16 -4.51 -40.93
CA GLU A 108 -5.75 -4.81 -40.62
C GLU A 108 -5.56 -6.20 -40.00
N HIS A 109 -6.60 -6.74 -39.34
CA HIS A 109 -6.51 -7.99 -38.58
C HIS A 109 -7.61 -9.02 -38.91
N GLY A 110 -8.59 -8.68 -39.73
CA GLY A 110 -9.72 -9.57 -40.05
C GLY A 110 -10.73 -9.73 -38.92
N VAL A 111 -10.55 -9.07 -37.78
CA VAL A 111 -11.42 -9.17 -36.59
C VAL A 111 -12.68 -8.34 -36.81
N LYS A 112 -13.85 -8.97 -36.68
CA LYS A 112 -15.12 -8.25 -36.64
C LYS A 112 -15.28 -7.57 -35.27
N MET A 113 -15.78 -6.34 -35.26
CA MET A 113 -16.06 -5.60 -34.03
C MET A 113 -17.43 -4.97 -34.09
N SER A 114 -18.23 -5.20 -33.06
CA SER A 114 -19.41 -4.40 -32.71
C SER A 114 -19.13 -3.61 -31.43
N TYR A 115 -19.84 -2.49 -31.25
CA TYR A 115 -19.74 -1.73 -30.01
C TYR A 115 -21.09 -1.12 -29.63
N GLU A 116 -21.28 -0.95 -28.33
CA GLU A 116 -22.41 -0.29 -27.71
C GLU A 116 -21.87 0.80 -26.76
N ILE A 117 -22.47 1.99 -26.80
CA ILE A 117 -22.18 3.07 -25.85
C ILE A 117 -23.44 3.27 -25.00
N ARG A 118 -23.31 3.02 -23.70
CA ARG A 118 -24.34 3.28 -22.70
C ARG A 118 -24.05 4.65 -22.09
N GLU A 119 -24.90 5.63 -22.44
CA GLU A 119 -24.73 7.03 -22.03
C GLU A 119 -25.31 7.25 -20.63
N GLU A 120 -24.86 6.45 -19.66
CA GLU A 120 -25.34 6.43 -18.28
C GLU A 120 -24.23 6.22 -17.26
N ASN A 121 -24.55 6.46 -15.98
CA ASN A 121 -23.62 6.16 -14.88
C ASN A 121 -23.54 4.65 -14.64
N PHE A 122 -22.38 4.07 -14.82
CA PHE A 122 -22.13 2.64 -14.63
C PHE A 122 -22.55 2.12 -13.23
N LEU A 123 -22.41 2.94 -12.19
CA LEU A 123 -22.79 2.55 -10.81
C LEU A 123 -24.31 2.46 -10.60
N LEU A 124 -25.09 3.07 -11.48
CA LEU A 124 -26.56 3.02 -11.46
C LEU A 124 -27.12 1.96 -12.42
N ALA A 125 -26.27 1.31 -13.20
CA ALA A 125 -26.68 0.24 -14.10
C ALA A 125 -27.28 -0.93 -13.29
N PRO A 126 -28.34 -1.60 -13.82
CA PRO A 126 -28.96 -2.74 -13.17
C PRO A 126 -27.96 -3.82 -12.78
N HIS A 127 -28.33 -4.68 -11.83
CA HIS A 127 -27.57 -5.87 -11.53
C HIS A 127 -27.39 -6.71 -12.82
N PRO A 128 -26.17 -7.25 -13.08
CA PRO A 128 -25.95 -7.99 -14.32
C PRO A 128 -26.87 -9.22 -14.42
N ASP A 129 -27.43 -9.41 -15.60
CA ASP A 129 -27.98 -10.68 -16.03
C ASP A 129 -26.95 -11.45 -16.88
N GLU A 130 -27.31 -12.62 -17.42
CA GLU A 130 -26.39 -13.43 -18.24
C GLU A 130 -25.89 -12.69 -19.49
N GLY A 131 -26.66 -11.73 -20.03
CA GLY A 131 -26.29 -10.92 -21.20
C GLY A 131 -25.30 -9.79 -20.90
N ASP A 132 -25.11 -9.47 -19.63
CA ASP A 132 -24.21 -8.40 -19.14
C ASP A 132 -22.94 -8.95 -18.47
N LEU A 133 -22.53 -10.18 -18.81
CA LEU A 133 -21.28 -10.80 -18.37
C LEU A 133 -20.21 -10.68 -19.47
N TYR A 134 -18.97 -10.41 -19.06
CA TYR A 134 -17.86 -10.10 -19.95
C TYR A 134 -16.64 -11.00 -19.75
N ASP A 135 -15.94 -11.30 -20.84
CA ASP A 135 -14.66 -12.02 -20.81
C ASP A 135 -13.53 -11.13 -20.31
N CYS A 136 -13.58 -9.84 -20.63
CA CYS A 136 -12.55 -8.87 -20.27
C CYS A 136 -13.17 -7.56 -19.79
N VAL A 137 -12.69 -7.07 -18.66
CA VAL A 137 -12.99 -5.72 -18.16
C VAL A 137 -11.70 -4.93 -18.04
N ILE A 138 -11.65 -3.76 -18.65
CA ILE A 138 -10.48 -2.85 -18.53
C ILE A 138 -10.97 -1.49 -18.06
N MET A 139 -10.40 -0.95 -16.98
CA MET A 139 -10.88 0.31 -16.43
C MET A 139 -9.82 1.16 -15.74
N ASN A 140 -9.97 2.47 -15.89
CA ASN A 140 -9.35 3.49 -15.06
C ASN A 140 -10.46 4.37 -14.48
N PRO A 141 -11.07 3.94 -13.36
CA PRO A 141 -12.30 4.53 -12.86
C PRO A 141 -12.09 5.96 -12.34
N PRO A 142 -13.16 6.77 -12.30
CA PRO A 142 -13.09 8.13 -11.73
C PRO A 142 -12.73 8.11 -10.25
N ARG A 143 -12.12 9.21 -9.78
CA ARG A 143 -11.66 9.44 -8.39
C ARG A 143 -12.57 10.46 -7.69
N GLU A 144 -13.85 10.25 -7.77
CA GLU A 144 -14.85 11.07 -7.11
C GLU A 144 -15.17 10.52 -5.72
N LEU A 145 -15.30 11.41 -4.74
CA LEU A 145 -15.71 11.04 -3.38
C LEU A 145 -17.23 11.13 -3.27
N LEU A 146 -17.87 10.00 -3.14
CA LEU A 146 -19.31 9.86 -2.94
C LEU A 146 -19.63 9.78 -1.44
N THR A 147 -20.79 10.32 -1.05
CA THR A 147 -21.28 10.20 0.32
C THR A 147 -21.94 8.84 0.49
N HIS A 148 -21.65 8.15 1.58
CA HIS A 148 -22.30 6.88 1.93
C HIS A 148 -23.82 7.06 1.99
N GLY A 149 -24.56 6.15 1.34
CA GLY A 149 -26.01 6.24 1.21
C GLY A 149 -26.50 6.97 -0.06
N ALA A 150 -25.60 7.54 -0.88
CA ALA A 150 -25.96 7.98 -2.23
C ALA A 150 -26.37 6.76 -3.10
N PRO A 151 -27.27 6.94 -4.10
CA PRO A 151 -27.74 5.84 -4.94
C PRO A 151 -26.61 4.99 -5.54
N GLU A 152 -25.51 5.62 -5.96
CA GLU A 152 -24.32 4.99 -6.51
C GLU A 152 -23.60 4.07 -5.53
N THR A 153 -23.78 4.27 -4.22
CA THR A 153 -23.11 3.49 -3.17
C THR A 153 -23.91 2.29 -2.71
N LEU A 154 -25.20 2.20 -3.04
CA LEU A 154 -26.11 1.15 -2.55
C LEU A 154 -25.68 -0.27 -2.93
N PRO A 155 -25.15 -0.55 -4.14
CA PRO A 155 -24.78 -1.91 -4.55
C PRO A 155 -23.62 -2.53 -3.77
N ALA A 156 -22.77 -1.70 -3.14
CA ALA A 156 -21.58 -2.14 -2.42
C ALA A 156 -21.40 -1.45 -1.05
N GLY A 157 -22.42 -0.77 -0.55
CA GLY A 157 -22.36 0.06 0.67
C GLY A 157 -21.94 -0.72 1.90
N ASP A 158 -22.36 -1.95 2.04
CA ASP A 158 -22.04 -2.81 3.19
C ASP A 158 -20.57 -3.27 3.20
N LEU A 159 -19.90 -3.22 2.05
CA LEU A 159 -18.48 -3.57 1.92
C LEU A 159 -17.54 -2.41 2.30
N LEU A 160 -18.07 -1.20 2.45
CA LEU A 160 -17.29 0.02 2.64
C LEU A 160 -17.74 0.77 3.88
N SER A 161 -16.93 0.79 4.91
CA SER A 161 -17.25 1.32 6.25
C SER A 161 -16.95 2.82 6.41
N SER A 162 -16.72 3.58 5.33
CA SER A 162 -16.36 4.99 5.37
C SER A 162 -17.56 5.89 5.06
N SER A 163 -17.65 7.06 5.71
CA SER A 163 -18.66 8.09 5.41
C SER A 163 -18.50 8.72 4.03
N LYS A 164 -17.30 8.68 3.48
CA LYS A 164 -16.98 9.08 2.11
C LYS A 164 -16.23 7.94 1.41
N ILE A 165 -16.70 7.59 0.22
CA ILE A 165 -16.24 6.45 -0.56
C ILE A 165 -15.67 6.97 -1.88
N ASP A 166 -14.45 6.56 -2.23
CA ASP A 166 -13.90 6.84 -3.56
C ASP A 166 -14.62 5.94 -4.58
N ALA A 167 -15.24 6.54 -5.60
CA ALA A 167 -16.01 5.86 -6.63
C ALA A 167 -15.25 4.72 -7.30
N CYS A 168 -13.93 4.80 -7.39
CA CYS A 168 -13.11 3.75 -8.01
C CYS A 168 -13.27 2.37 -7.36
N TYR A 169 -13.55 2.31 -6.06
CA TYR A 169 -13.78 1.05 -5.36
C TYR A 169 -15.15 0.46 -5.64
N LEU A 170 -16.16 1.32 -5.84
CA LEU A 170 -17.50 0.91 -6.27
C LEU A 170 -17.47 0.39 -7.70
N PHE A 171 -16.77 1.10 -8.60
CA PHE A 171 -16.53 0.63 -9.97
C PHE A 171 -15.86 -0.74 -9.99
N LEU A 172 -14.86 -0.96 -9.13
CA LEU A 172 -14.18 -2.25 -9.03
C LEU A 172 -15.14 -3.37 -8.63
N ALA A 173 -15.93 -3.15 -7.56
CA ALA A 173 -16.92 -4.12 -7.10
C ALA A 173 -17.97 -4.43 -8.19
N ALA A 174 -18.57 -3.39 -8.77
CA ALA A 174 -19.60 -3.54 -9.81
C ALA A 174 -19.05 -4.23 -11.09
N ALA A 175 -17.78 -3.98 -11.43
CA ALA A 175 -17.14 -4.58 -12.58
C ALA A 175 -16.79 -6.06 -12.36
N ALA A 176 -16.35 -6.42 -11.13
CA ALA A 176 -16.06 -7.80 -10.78
C ALA A 176 -17.30 -8.69 -10.86
N LEU A 177 -18.47 -8.20 -10.43
CA LEU A 177 -19.75 -8.90 -10.55
C LEU A 177 -20.16 -9.20 -12.01
N ARG A 178 -19.59 -8.46 -12.98
CA ARG A 178 -19.86 -8.63 -14.41
C ARG A 178 -18.82 -9.48 -15.14
N LEU A 179 -17.94 -10.14 -14.42
CA LEU A 179 -17.02 -11.11 -15.03
C LEU A 179 -17.71 -12.45 -15.23
N ARG A 180 -17.51 -13.05 -16.40
CA ARG A 180 -17.76 -14.48 -16.63
C ARG A 180 -16.75 -15.33 -15.89
N GLU A 181 -17.07 -16.59 -15.70
CA GLU A 181 -16.07 -17.59 -15.31
C GLU A 181 -14.87 -17.54 -16.26
N GLU A 182 -13.66 -17.55 -15.70
CA GLU A 182 -12.38 -17.35 -16.38
C GLU A 182 -12.22 -15.93 -17.00
N GLY A 183 -13.16 -15.03 -16.79
CA GLY A 183 -13.06 -13.63 -17.21
C GLY A 183 -11.98 -12.87 -16.44
N GLN A 184 -11.38 -11.87 -17.09
CA GLN A 184 -10.30 -11.08 -16.53
C GLN A 184 -10.66 -9.61 -16.38
N LEU A 185 -10.27 -9.00 -15.25
CA LEU A 185 -10.40 -7.57 -15.00
C LEU A 185 -9.03 -6.96 -14.77
N VAL A 186 -8.73 -5.86 -15.47
CA VAL A 186 -7.54 -5.05 -15.23
C VAL A 186 -7.95 -3.63 -14.89
N ALA A 187 -7.55 -3.17 -13.70
CA ALA A 187 -7.90 -1.85 -13.18
C ALA A 187 -6.68 -1.05 -12.74
N SER A 188 -6.77 0.28 -12.90
CA SER A 188 -5.86 1.24 -12.25
C SER A 188 -6.47 1.71 -10.93
N LEU A 189 -5.78 1.46 -9.81
CA LEU A 189 -6.28 1.73 -8.46
C LEU A 189 -5.27 2.52 -7.63
N PRO A 190 -5.73 3.28 -6.60
CA PRO A 190 -4.81 3.87 -5.63
C PRO A 190 -4.09 2.80 -4.83
N VAL A 191 -2.84 3.05 -4.46
CA VAL A 191 -2.07 2.17 -3.55
C VAL A 191 -2.77 1.96 -2.20
N GLY A 192 -3.66 2.86 -1.80
CA GLY A 192 -4.52 2.70 -0.63
C GLY A 192 -5.45 1.49 -0.70
N PHE A 193 -5.80 1.00 -1.89
CA PHE A 193 -6.53 -0.26 -2.04
C PHE A 193 -5.78 -1.44 -1.41
N ALA A 194 -4.46 -1.47 -1.55
CA ALA A 194 -3.65 -2.58 -1.07
C ALA A 194 -3.64 -2.72 0.46
N THR A 195 -3.76 -1.62 1.22
CA THR A 195 -3.53 -1.64 2.68
C THR A 195 -4.56 -0.89 3.52
N GLY A 196 -5.52 -0.21 2.89
CA GLY A 196 -6.55 0.56 3.62
C GLY A 196 -7.43 -0.36 4.46
N VAL A 197 -7.51 -0.09 5.77
CA VAL A 197 -8.31 -0.89 6.72
C VAL A 197 -9.81 -0.82 6.40
N THR A 198 -10.29 0.34 5.94
CA THR A 198 -11.70 0.53 5.54
C THR A 198 -12.10 -0.27 4.30
N LEU A 199 -11.13 -0.85 3.59
CA LEU A 199 -11.33 -1.64 2.38
C LEU A 199 -11.17 -3.15 2.60
N THR A 200 -11.01 -3.59 3.84
CA THR A 200 -10.82 -5.01 4.18
C THR A 200 -11.96 -5.87 3.66
N ARG A 201 -13.21 -5.54 3.98
CA ARG A 201 -14.38 -6.29 3.52
C ARG A 201 -14.54 -6.32 1.99
N LEU A 202 -14.20 -5.21 1.33
CA LEU A 202 -14.21 -5.18 -0.14
C LEU A 202 -13.15 -6.14 -0.72
N ARG A 203 -11.94 -6.16 -0.15
CA ARG A 203 -10.91 -7.11 -0.60
C ARG A 203 -11.29 -8.56 -0.32
N GLU A 204 -11.85 -8.85 0.84
CA GLU A 204 -12.39 -10.18 1.18
C GLU A 204 -13.38 -10.62 0.11
N ALA A 205 -14.45 -9.86 -0.12
CA ALA A 205 -15.46 -10.19 -1.11
C ALA A 205 -14.90 -10.35 -2.54
N LEU A 206 -13.96 -9.49 -2.94
CA LEU A 206 -13.31 -9.57 -4.25
C LEU A 206 -12.43 -10.81 -4.40
N PHE A 207 -11.72 -11.20 -3.34
CA PHE A 207 -10.79 -12.33 -3.40
C PHE A 207 -11.46 -13.68 -3.09
N ASP A 208 -12.69 -13.66 -2.60
CA ASP A 208 -13.56 -14.84 -2.53
C ASP A 208 -14.08 -15.23 -3.92
N ASP A 209 -14.40 -14.24 -4.77
CA ASP A 209 -14.96 -14.43 -6.12
C ASP A 209 -13.89 -14.42 -7.23
N CYS A 210 -12.82 -13.68 -7.01
CA CYS A 210 -11.80 -13.44 -8.02
C CYS A 210 -10.40 -13.65 -7.46
N ARG A 211 -9.53 -14.21 -8.28
CA ARG A 211 -8.14 -14.40 -7.93
C ARG A 211 -7.26 -13.26 -8.46
N LEU A 212 -6.36 -12.78 -7.64
CA LEU A 212 -5.30 -11.86 -8.08
C LEU A 212 -4.30 -12.61 -8.95
N THR A 213 -4.19 -12.22 -10.23
CA THR A 213 -3.27 -12.84 -11.20
C THR A 213 -2.05 -11.98 -11.49
N GLY A 214 -2.15 -10.67 -11.28
CA GLY A 214 -1.02 -9.79 -11.55
C GLY A 214 -1.12 -8.41 -10.92
N MET A 215 0.04 -7.78 -10.75
CA MET A 215 0.18 -6.39 -10.34
C MET A 215 1.27 -5.70 -11.13
N HIS A 216 1.06 -4.41 -11.43
CA HIS A 216 2.12 -3.56 -11.95
C HIS A 216 2.23 -2.28 -11.12
N LEU A 217 3.44 -2.01 -10.64
CA LEU A 217 3.73 -0.89 -9.75
C LEU A 217 4.54 0.18 -10.49
N PHE A 218 4.24 1.45 -10.23
CA PHE A 218 4.98 2.57 -10.79
C PHE A 218 5.86 3.19 -9.70
N ARG A 219 7.17 3.33 -9.97
CA ARG A 219 8.13 3.98 -9.06
C ARG A 219 8.39 5.43 -9.46
N SER A 220 8.61 6.26 -8.44
CA SER A 220 9.11 7.62 -8.57
C SER A 220 10.16 7.86 -7.49
N GLY A 221 11.41 8.08 -7.88
CA GLY A 221 12.50 8.13 -6.93
C GLY A 221 12.62 6.84 -6.10
N LYS A 222 12.64 6.95 -4.76
CA LYS A 222 12.72 5.80 -3.84
C LYS A 222 11.36 5.18 -3.48
N GLY A 223 10.25 5.78 -3.89
CA GLY A 223 8.90 5.38 -3.51
C GLY A 223 8.06 4.82 -4.65
N LEU A 224 6.84 4.40 -4.32
CA LEU A 224 5.80 4.06 -5.30
C LEU A 224 4.98 5.31 -5.66
N LYS A 225 4.49 5.40 -6.90
CA LYS A 225 3.46 6.37 -7.28
C LYS A 225 2.15 6.07 -6.56
N LYS A 226 1.21 7.01 -6.63
CA LYS A 226 -0.08 6.93 -5.93
C LYS A 226 -0.98 5.82 -6.44
N ASP A 227 -0.79 5.38 -7.69
CA ASP A 227 -1.60 4.36 -8.35
C ASP A 227 -0.76 3.16 -8.75
N PHE A 228 -1.43 2.00 -8.85
CA PHE A 228 -0.88 0.76 -9.37
C PHE A 228 -1.92 0.06 -10.24
N LEU A 229 -1.51 -0.94 -11.01
CA LEU A 229 -2.41 -1.76 -11.82
C LEU A 229 -2.63 -3.10 -11.13
N LEU A 230 -3.88 -3.52 -11.13
CA LEU A 230 -4.35 -4.79 -10.57
C LEU A 230 -4.96 -5.63 -11.68
N SER A 231 -4.65 -6.92 -11.73
CA SER A 231 -5.29 -7.91 -12.60
C SER A 231 -5.95 -8.99 -11.77
N LEU A 232 -7.24 -9.19 -12.01
CA LEU A 232 -8.05 -10.23 -11.38
C LEU A 232 -8.56 -11.19 -12.44
N ARG A 233 -8.78 -12.46 -12.05
CA ARG A 233 -9.51 -13.45 -12.85
C ARG A 233 -10.59 -14.06 -11.98
N LYS A 234 -11.79 -14.21 -12.51
CA LYS A 234 -12.87 -14.95 -11.85
C LYS A 234 -12.60 -16.43 -12.05
N THR A 235 -12.12 -17.11 -11.03
CA THR A 235 -11.76 -18.53 -11.08
C THR A 235 -11.59 -19.09 -9.67
N ASP A 236 -11.95 -20.36 -9.51
CA ASP A 236 -11.73 -21.13 -8.28
C ASP A 236 -10.35 -21.81 -8.26
N ASP A 237 -9.56 -21.71 -9.34
CA ASP A 237 -8.23 -22.35 -9.40
C ASP A 237 -7.22 -21.68 -8.46
N PRO A 238 -6.75 -22.37 -7.41
CA PRO A 238 -5.80 -21.82 -6.46
C PRO A 238 -4.35 -21.76 -6.99
N GLY A 239 -4.07 -22.30 -8.17
CA GLY A 239 -2.73 -22.76 -8.55
C GLY A 239 -1.78 -21.75 -9.19
N GLU A 240 -2.24 -20.66 -9.81
CA GLU A 240 -1.36 -19.77 -10.55
C GLU A 240 -0.59 -18.78 -9.66
N PRO A 241 0.73 -18.65 -9.82
CA PRO A 241 1.52 -17.64 -9.15
C PRO A 241 1.19 -16.23 -9.71
N ILE A 242 1.33 -15.23 -8.84
CA ILE A 242 1.05 -13.83 -9.21
C ILE A 242 2.21 -13.25 -10.03
N ALA A 243 1.89 -12.65 -11.16
CA ALA A 243 2.84 -11.88 -11.97
C ALA A 243 3.01 -10.45 -11.41
N VAL A 244 4.18 -10.12 -10.91
CA VAL A 244 4.48 -8.77 -10.41
C VAL A 244 5.52 -8.10 -11.29
N SER A 245 5.23 -6.88 -11.72
CA SER A 245 6.18 -6.06 -12.47
C SER A 245 6.22 -4.63 -11.94
N VAL A 246 7.34 -3.97 -12.14
CA VAL A 246 7.59 -2.62 -11.64
C VAL A 246 8.18 -1.78 -12.76
N SER A 247 7.70 -0.56 -12.95
CA SER A 247 8.32 0.38 -13.86
C SER A 247 8.84 1.62 -13.12
N ARG A 248 9.96 2.15 -13.61
CA ARG A 248 10.59 3.37 -13.10
C ARG A 248 10.89 4.30 -14.25
N GLU A 249 10.49 5.55 -14.12
CA GLU A 249 10.93 6.61 -15.04
C GLU A 249 12.41 6.92 -14.78
N THR A 250 13.18 6.97 -15.84
CA THR A 250 14.60 7.36 -15.87
C THR A 250 14.79 8.47 -16.89
N ASP A 251 15.94 9.12 -16.88
CA ASP A 251 16.28 10.17 -17.84
C ASP A 251 16.25 9.65 -19.29
N ASP A 252 16.58 8.37 -19.49
CA ASP A 252 16.61 7.70 -20.79
C ASP A 252 15.27 7.04 -21.18
N GLY A 253 14.21 7.19 -20.36
CA GLY A 253 12.89 6.60 -20.61
C GLY A 253 12.32 5.83 -19.43
N THR A 254 11.51 4.80 -19.72
CA THR A 254 10.88 3.96 -18.68
C THR A 254 11.53 2.57 -18.68
N LEU A 255 12.20 2.23 -17.58
CA LEU A 255 12.65 0.87 -17.32
C LEU A 255 11.52 0.07 -16.65
N SER A 256 11.28 -1.13 -17.16
CA SER A 256 10.32 -2.07 -16.57
C SER A 256 11.02 -3.37 -16.19
N GLU A 257 10.85 -3.79 -14.95
CA GLU A 257 11.39 -5.01 -14.38
C GLU A 257 10.21 -5.94 -14.03
N SER A 258 10.33 -7.23 -14.38
CA SER A 258 9.41 -8.27 -13.93
C SER A 258 10.07 -9.07 -12.83
N LEU A 259 9.39 -9.22 -11.71
CA LEU A 259 9.82 -10.12 -10.65
C LEU A 259 9.54 -11.58 -11.06
N PRO A 260 10.24 -12.56 -10.49
CA PRO A 260 9.85 -13.95 -10.64
C PRO A 260 8.38 -14.15 -10.24
N PRO A 261 7.66 -15.12 -10.82
CA PRO A 261 6.31 -15.45 -10.37
C PRO A 261 6.28 -15.71 -8.85
N LEU A 262 5.34 -15.11 -8.14
CA LEU A 262 5.29 -15.12 -6.68
C LEU A 262 4.13 -15.95 -6.16
N PRO A 263 4.31 -16.72 -5.07
CA PRO A 263 3.21 -17.43 -4.42
C PRO A 263 2.10 -16.44 -4.02
N TYR A 264 0.84 -16.86 -4.18
CA TYR A 264 -0.33 -16.07 -3.80
C TYR A 264 -0.26 -15.62 -2.33
N SER A 265 0.05 -16.56 -1.43
CA SER A 265 0.17 -16.32 0.02
C SER A 265 1.27 -15.32 0.41
N LEU A 266 2.25 -15.09 -0.45
CA LEU A 266 3.27 -14.06 -0.21
C LEU A 266 2.72 -12.66 -0.45
N ILE A 267 1.82 -12.49 -1.40
CA ILE A 267 1.31 -11.19 -1.84
C ILE A 267 -0.02 -10.84 -1.18
N VAL A 268 -0.95 -11.79 -1.13
CA VAL A 268 -2.27 -11.62 -0.54
C VAL A 268 -2.22 -12.07 0.91
N ARG A 269 -2.42 -11.14 1.83
CA ARG A 269 -2.45 -11.41 3.26
C ARG A 269 -3.77 -12.07 3.64
N GLU A 270 -3.72 -12.95 4.65
CA GLU A 270 -4.89 -13.62 5.19
C GLU A 270 -6.00 -12.64 5.60
N ALA A 271 -7.24 -13.10 5.49
CA ALA A 271 -8.45 -12.36 5.87
C ALA A 271 -8.55 -10.94 5.25
N GLY A 272 -8.22 -10.80 3.97
CA GLY A 272 -8.36 -9.51 3.28
C GLY A 272 -7.50 -8.37 3.86
N ALA A 273 -6.54 -8.69 4.76
CA ALA A 273 -5.73 -7.71 5.48
C ALA A 273 -4.88 -6.82 4.56
N GLY A 274 -4.71 -7.21 3.29
CA GLY A 274 -4.07 -6.36 2.30
C GLY A 274 -3.15 -7.09 1.33
N LEU A 275 -2.53 -6.30 0.45
CA LEU A 275 -1.57 -6.77 -0.54
C LEU A 275 -0.18 -6.23 -0.22
N LEU A 276 0.84 -7.07 -0.39
CA LEU A 276 2.23 -6.60 -0.36
C LEU A 276 2.60 -5.99 -1.72
N LEU A 277 3.06 -4.75 -1.69
CA LEU A 277 3.49 -4.02 -2.88
C LEU A 277 5.02 -3.98 -2.94
N LEU A 278 5.61 -4.86 -3.74
CA LEU A 278 7.06 -4.99 -3.89
C LEU A 278 7.60 -3.98 -4.90
N ARG A 279 8.63 -3.24 -4.52
CA ARG A 279 9.23 -2.18 -5.36
C ARG A 279 10.29 -2.68 -6.32
N ASP A 280 10.92 -3.82 -5.99
CA ASP A 280 12.03 -4.43 -6.73
C ASP A 280 12.37 -5.82 -6.19
N ALA A 281 13.34 -6.49 -6.78
CA ALA A 281 13.82 -7.81 -6.36
C ALA A 281 14.45 -7.81 -4.95
N ASP A 282 15.01 -6.68 -4.51
CA ASP A 282 15.57 -6.59 -3.15
C ASP A 282 14.46 -6.66 -2.09
N ASP A 283 13.25 -6.13 -2.35
CA ASP A 283 12.12 -6.27 -1.44
C ASP A 283 11.78 -7.75 -1.23
N LEU A 284 11.85 -8.57 -2.28
CA LEU A 284 11.65 -10.02 -2.18
C LEU A 284 12.75 -10.67 -1.33
N THR A 285 14.00 -10.25 -1.50
CA THR A 285 15.12 -10.72 -0.67
C THR A 285 14.90 -10.39 0.80
N VAL A 286 14.44 -9.17 1.10
CA VAL A 286 14.08 -8.75 2.47
C VAL A 286 12.98 -9.63 3.05
N LEU A 287 11.89 -9.89 2.30
CA LEU A 287 10.81 -10.76 2.78
C LEU A 287 11.29 -12.18 3.08
N ARG A 288 12.13 -12.76 2.21
CA ARG A 288 12.70 -14.10 2.43
C ARG A 288 13.59 -14.15 3.69
N ARG A 289 14.43 -13.14 3.88
CA ARG A 289 15.28 -13.03 5.08
C ARG A 289 14.45 -12.89 6.36
N MET A 290 13.40 -12.08 6.32
CA MET A 290 12.51 -11.90 7.47
C MET A 290 11.69 -13.17 7.77
N ALA A 291 11.22 -13.87 6.73
CA ALA A 291 10.52 -15.15 6.89
C ALA A 291 11.41 -16.25 7.49
N ALA A 292 12.73 -16.20 7.26
CA ALA A 292 13.70 -17.14 7.82
C ALA A 292 14.08 -16.84 9.29
N MET A 293 13.60 -15.73 9.89
CA MET A 293 13.87 -15.44 11.31
C MET A 293 13.18 -16.47 12.20
N PRO A 294 13.92 -17.02 13.20
CA PRO A 294 13.45 -18.16 13.99
C PRO A 294 12.41 -17.81 15.04
N ARG A 295 12.26 -16.53 15.37
CA ARG A 295 11.41 -16.05 16.45
C ARG A 295 10.56 -14.84 16.01
N ARG A 296 9.60 -14.49 16.85
CA ARG A 296 8.76 -13.31 16.69
C ARG A 296 8.78 -12.45 17.96
N PHE A 297 8.30 -11.24 17.83
CA PHE A 297 8.19 -10.29 18.94
C PHE A 297 7.45 -10.90 20.14
N SER A 298 6.32 -11.58 19.87
CA SER A 298 5.50 -12.26 20.87
C SER A 298 6.23 -13.38 21.62
N ASP A 299 7.17 -14.10 20.97
CA ASP A 299 7.92 -15.20 21.61
C ASP A 299 8.80 -14.72 22.78
N TYR A 300 9.08 -13.43 22.83
CA TYR A 300 9.87 -12.79 23.89
C TYR A 300 9.05 -12.04 24.92
N GLY A 301 7.71 -12.16 24.88
CA GLY A 301 6.79 -11.34 25.70
C GLY A 301 6.90 -9.85 25.38
N LEU A 302 7.32 -9.51 24.15
CA LEU A 302 7.46 -8.11 23.73
C LEU A 302 6.13 -7.58 23.20
N HIS A 303 5.73 -6.42 23.69
CA HIS A 303 4.54 -5.70 23.26
C HIS A 303 4.88 -4.27 22.88
N MET A 304 4.45 -3.87 21.69
CA MET A 304 4.51 -2.47 21.28
C MET A 304 3.31 -1.72 21.84
N LYS A 305 3.56 -0.70 22.65
CA LYS A 305 2.53 0.14 23.28
C LYS A 305 2.68 1.59 22.87
N THR A 306 1.56 2.33 22.78
CA THR A 306 1.59 3.78 22.53
C THR A 306 1.89 4.54 23.80
N GLY A 307 2.63 5.63 23.70
CA GLY A 307 2.96 6.51 24.82
C GLY A 307 1.73 7.07 25.53
N LEU A 308 1.87 7.25 26.83
CA LEU A 308 0.76 7.37 27.79
C LEU A 308 0.13 8.77 27.82
N THR A 309 0.91 9.82 27.60
CA THR A 309 0.49 11.21 27.83
C THR A 309 0.32 11.98 26.54
N LEU A 310 -0.86 12.59 26.35
CA LEU A 310 -1.12 13.65 25.37
C LEU A 310 -0.97 15.00 26.08
N PRO A 311 0.18 15.70 25.96
CA PRO A 311 0.47 16.91 26.74
C PRO A 311 -0.57 18.02 26.59
N SER A 312 -1.14 18.21 25.40
CA SER A 312 -2.18 19.22 25.17
C SER A 312 -3.47 19.02 25.97
N ARG A 313 -3.70 17.81 26.52
CA ARG A 313 -4.84 17.51 27.38
C ARG A 313 -4.59 17.91 28.85
N TYR A 314 -3.33 18.07 29.22
CA TYR A 314 -2.90 18.27 30.61
C TYR A 314 -1.90 19.43 30.75
N PRO A 315 -2.15 20.63 30.17
CA PRO A 315 -1.17 21.72 30.13
C PRO A 315 -0.75 22.19 31.54
N ASP A 316 -1.70 22.21 32.49
CA ASP A 316 -1.45 22.70 33.86
C ASP A 316 -0.69 21.69 34.75
N LEU A 317 -0.50 20.46 34.27
CA LEU A 317 0.23 19.40 34.96
C LEU A 317 1.68 19.24 34.47
N LEU A 318 2.10 20.05 33.49
CA LEU A 318 3.42 20.00 32.88
C LEU A 318 4.40 20.97 33.54
N PHE A 319 5.64 20.52 33.73
CA PHE A 319 6.71 21.31 34.31
C PHE A 319 8.00 21.16 33.47
N ASP A 320 8.77 22.23 33.39
CA ASP A 320 10.06 22.24 32.70
C ASP A 320 11.20 21.69 33.57
N LYS A 321 11.01 21.75 34.89
CA LYS A 321 11.97 21.30 35.90
C LYS A 321 11.32 20.31 36.88
N PRO A 322 12.12 19.53 37.62
CA PRO A 322 11.58 18.68 38.66
C PRO A 322 10.67 19.45 39.64
N ALA A 323 9.51 18.90 39.95
CA ALA A 323 8.54 19.47 40.89
C ALA A 323 8.01 18.35 41.82
N PRO A 324 7.53 18.69 43.03
CA PRO A 324 6.99 17.71 43.97
C PRO A 324 5.86 16.89 43.35
N GLY A 325 6.00 15.56 43.36
CA GLY A 325 5.03 14.62 42.79
C GLY A 325 5.02 14.54 41.27
N ALA A 326 5.88 15.28 40.59
CA ALA A 326 6.04 15.17 39.14
C ALA A 326 7.05 14.05 38.80
N VAL A 327 6.82 13.38 37.66
CA VAL A 327 7.66 12.34 37.08
C VAL A 327 8.20 12.76 35.71
N PRO A 328 9.32 12.21 35.25
CA PRO A 328 9.84 12.44 33.90
C PRO A 328 8.83 12.11 32.82
N LEU A 329 8.67 12.99 31.83
CA LEU A 329 7.92 12.78 30.60
C LEU A 329 8.88 12.76 29.43
N ILE A 330 9.05 11.60 28.82
CA ILE A 330 9.97 11.42 27.68
C ILE A 330 9.28 11.87 26.39
N HIS A 331 9.91 12.77 25.66
CA HIS A 331 9.40 13.38 24.43
C HIS A 331 10.03 12.81 23.16
N PRO A 332 9.35 12.90 21.98
CA PRO A 332 9.96 12.52 20.70
C PRO A 332 11.27 13.27 20.37
N ARG A 333 11.41 14.50 20.85
CA ARG A 333 12.64 15.31 20.68
C ARG A 333 13.81 14.84 21.55
N SER A 334 13.53 14.01 22.56
CA SER A 334 14.56 13.39 23.39
C SER A 334 15.29 12.25 22.68
N LEU A 335 14.74 11.74 21.56
CA LEU A 335 15.34 10.65 20.79
C LEU A 335 16.35 11.19 19.79
N GLY A 336 17.62 10.85 19.99
CA GLY A 336 18.71 11.23 19.09
C GLY A 336 19.84 10.21 19.09
N SER A 337 20.46 9.95 17.95
CA SER A 337 21.64 9.08 17.78
C SER A 337 21.55 7.72 18.51
N GLY A 338 20.39 7.09 18.49
CA GLY A 338 20.15 5.79 19.10
C GLY A 338 19.97 5.79 20.62
N ARG A 339 20.04 6.93 21.27
CA ARG A 339 19.89 7.10 22.73
C ARG A 339 18.84 8.15 23.05
N VAL A 340 18.21 8.00 24.20
CA VAL A 340 17.37 9.04 24.76
C VAL A 340 18.24 10.01 25.55
N THR A 341 18.01 11.31 25.39
CA THR A 341 18.61 12.35 26.22
C THR A 341 17.56 12.90 27.17
N PHE A 342 17.77 12.74 28.47
CA PHE A 342 16.87 13.24 29.50
C PHE A 342 17.67 13.78 30.71
N PRO A 343 17.35 14.99 31.18
CA PRO A 343 16.51 16.00 30.54
C PRO A 343 17.14 16.54 29.26
N ALA A 344 16.32 16.87 28.26
CA ALA A 344 16.77 17.42 26.99
C ALA A 344 16.85 18.95 27.06
N LYS A 345 17.97 19.55 26.66
CA LYS A 345 18.19 20.99 26.70
C LYS A 345 17.19 21.74 25.79
N GLY A 346 16.57 22.80 26.31
CA GLY A 346 15.64 23.64 25.54
C GLY A 346 14.28 22.98 25.22
N LEU A 347 13.95 21.89 25.87
CA LEU A 347 12.65 21.24 25.75
C LEU A 347 11.76 21.61 26.96
N HIS A 348 10.52 22.03 26.68
CA HIS A 348 9.53 22.37 27.68
C HIS A 348 8.63 21.17 28.03
N GLY A 349 8.05 21.18 29.24
CA GLY A 349 7.11 20.19 29.70
C GLY A 349 7.70 18.78 29.87
N GLN A 350 8.94 18.69 30.32
CA GLN A 350 9.66 17.41 30.49
C GLN A 350 9.31 16.63 31.76
N PHE A 351 8.44 17.20 32.59
CA PHE A 351 7.93 16.55 33.81
C PHE A 351 6.40 16.70 33.81
N ILE A 352 5.71 15.70 34.33
CA ILE A 352 4.26 15.70 34.49
C ILE A 352 3.89 15.28 35.91
N LYS A 353 2.97 16.01 36.55
CA LYS A 353 2.31 15.58 37.79
C LYS A 353 1.11 14.73 37.42
N PRO A 354 1.16 13.39 37.56
CA PRO A 354 0.11 12.52 37.08
C PRO A 354 -1.18 12.75 37.88
N SER A 355 -2.29 12.98 37.19
CA SER A 355 -3.63 13.08 37.81
C SER A 355 -4.33 11.72 37.89
N ILE A 356 -3.92 10.76 37.08
CA ILE A 356 -4.43 9.38 37.03
C ILE A 356 -3.29 8.38 36.82
N PRO A 357 -3.42 7.13 37.34
CA PRO A 357 -2.36 6.12 37.22
C PRO A 357 -1.99 5.74 35.79
N SER A 358 -2.92 5.84 34.84
CA SER A 358 -2.68 5.50 33.42
C SER A 358 -1.71 6.43 32.67
N LEU A 359 -1.35 7.56 33.27
CA LEU A 359 -0.37 8.49 32.70
C LEU A 359 1.08 8.10 32.98
N ILE A 360 1.31 7.10 33.82
CA ILE A 360 2.66 6.71 34.25
C ILE A 360 2.88 5.20 34.13
N GLN A 361 4.15 4.83 34.05
CA GLN A 361 4.61 3.44 34.08
C GLN A 361 5.87 3.34 34.96
N LYS A 362 6.22 2.12 35.42
CA LYS A 362 7.47 1.90 36.13
C LYS A 362 8.65 2.39 35.29
N ASN A 363 9.62 3.03 35.93
CA ASN A 363 10.87 3.40 35.29
C ASN A 363 11.72 2.14 35.06
N ARG A 364 11.84 1.75 33.79
CA ARG A 364 12.56 0.56 33.30
C ARG A 364 13.33 0.89 32.04
N ASN A 365 14.24 0.01 31.64
CA ASN A 365 14.88 0.08 30.34
C ASN A 365 13.84 -0.15 29.24
N LEU A 366 13.77 0.72 28.25
CA LEU A 366 12.78 0.71 27.18
C LEU A 366 13.42 0.96 25.81
N LEU A 367 12.91 0.32 24.79
CA LEU A 367 13.09 0.76 23.42
C LEU A 367 11.95 1.71 23.06
N LEU A 368 12.32 2.94 22.68
CA LEU A 368 11.36 3.96 22.24
C LEU A 368 11.43 4.15 20.73
N LEU A 369 10.28 4.41 20.10
CA LEU A 369 10.15 4.64 18.67
C LEU A 369 9.33 5.90 18.42
N LYS A 370 9.72 6.72 17.44
CA LYS A 370 8.85 7.80 16.96
C LYS A 370 7.64 7.22 16.24
N ARG A 371 6.45 7.62 16.68
CA ARG A 371 5.20 7.20 16.04
C ARG A 371 4.96 7.91 14.71
N PHE A 372 5.45 9.13 14.57
CA PHE A 372 5.33 9.97 13.38
C PHE A 372 6.73 10.36 12.90
N PRO A 373 7.39 9.52 12.08
CA PRO A 373 8.63 9.92 11.41
C PRO A 373 8.36 11.09 10.47
N ALA A 374 9.30 12.01 10.29
CA ALA A 374 9.15 13.08 9.32
C ALA A 374 9.24 12.51 7.89
N LYS A 375 8.57 13.15 6.93
CA LYS A 375 8.65 12.73 5.51
C LYS A 375 10.08 12.80 4.94
N SER A 376 10.91 13.63 5.51
CA SER A 376 12.34 13.77 5.18
C SER A 376 13.20 12.67 5.80
N ASP A 377 12.72 11.94 6.81
CA ASP A 377 13.49 10.88 7.45
C ASP A 377 13.67 9.71 6.47
N PRO A 378 14.89 9.25 6.22
CA PRO A 378 15.15 8.14 5.31
C PRO A 378 14.68 6.79 5.87
N ARG A 379 14.32 6.75 7.16
CA ARG A 379 13.90 5.56 7.90
C ARG A 379 12.52 5.72 8.48
N LYS A 380 11.75 4.63 8.46
CA LYS A 380 10.46 4.55 9.13
C LYS A 380 10.59 4.32 10.63
N LEU A 381 11.51 3.43 11.04
CA LEU A 381 11.74 3.08 12.44
C LEU A 381 12.85 3.97 13.01
N ILE A 382 12.45 5.05 13.66
CA ILE A 382 13.37 5.94 14.38
C ILE A 382 13.32 5.55 15.85
N CYS A 383 14.30 4.74 16.24
CA CYS A 383 14.38 4.14 17.57
C CYS A 383 15.44 4.81 18.44
N ALA A 384 15.28 4.69 19.76
CA ALA A 384 16.31 5.04 20.74
C ALA A 384 16.19 4.17 22.00
N VAL A 385 17.33 3.83 22.57
CA VAL A 385 17.43 3.12 23.85
C VAL A 385 17.25 4.11 24.99
N TYR A 386 16.32 3.83 25.88
CA TYR A 386 16.16 4.50 27.16
C TYR A 386 16.62 3.56 28.29
N MET A 387 17.58 4.01 29.09
CA MET A 387 18.02 3.31 30.29
C MET A 387 17.37 3.95 31.52
N ALA A 388 16.82 3.15 32.43
CA ALA A 388 16.18 3.63 33.63
C ALA A 388 17.07 4.56 34.49
N SER A 389 18.40 4.34 34.44
CA SER A 389 19.38 5.16 35.10
C SER A 389 19.40 6.62 34.61
N GLN A 390 18.94 6.93 33.41
CA GLN A 390 18.88 8.30 32.87
C GLN A 390 17.88 9.19 33.60
N ALA A 391 16.85 8.60 34.22
CA ALA A 391 15.94 9.27 35.13
C ALA A 391 16.12 8.71 36.56
N GLY A 392 17.37 8.60 37.00
CA GLY A 392 17.71 8.07 38.32
C GLY A 392 16.98 8.79 39.43
N GLY A 393 16.54 8.04 40.44
CA GLY A 393 15.72 8.55 41.56
C GLY A 393 14.23 8.58 41.33
N TYR A 394 13.75 8.40 40.08
CA TYR A 394 12.32 8.29 39.78
C TYR A 394 11.87 6.83 39.69
N ARG A 395 10.86 6.44 40.48
CA ARG A 395 10.24 5.11 40.42
C ARG A 395 9.34 4.96 39.18
N PHE A 396 8.78 6.05 38.69
CA PHE A 396 7.85 6.11 37.58
C PHE A 396 8.29 7.14 36.54
N ILE A 397 7.91 6.89 35.31
CA ILE A 397 8.06 7.82 34.17
C ILE A 397 6.77 7.89 33.37
N SER A 398 6.66 8.87 32.51
CA SER A 398 5.64 8.95 31.45
C SER A 398 6.30 9.02 30.08
N THR A 399 5.53 8.68 29.06
CA THR A 399 5.94 8.77 27.66
C THR A 399 4.91 9.56 26.85
N HIS A 400 5.38 10.45 26.00
CA HIS A 400 4.52 11.25 25.11
C HIS A 400 3.79 10.36 24.11
N ASN A 401 2.51 10.62 23.82
CA ASN A 401 1.66 9.83 22.90
C ASN A 401 2.15 9.80 21.42
N LYS A 402 3.09 10.66 21.04
CA LYS A 402 3.80 10.61 19.75
C LYS A 402 4.99 9.65 19.73
N LEU A 403 5.18 8.89 20.80
CA LEU A 403 6.11 7.76 20.90
C LEU A 403 5.33 6.45 20.98
N ASN A 404 5.93 5.39 20.48
CA ASN A 404 5.66 4.02 20.89
C ASN A 404 6.81 3.56 21.78
N TYR A 405 6.56 2.57 22.62
CA TYR A 405 7.57 1.92 23.43
C TYR A 405 7.38 0.40 23.45
N VAL A 406 8.47 -0.32 23.58
CA VAL A 406 8.45 -1.77 23.74
C VAL A 406 8.45 -2.10 25.23
N ASP A 407 7.46 -2.88 25.65
CA ASP A 407 7.33 -3.46 26.99
C ASP A 407 7.52 -4.97 26.89
N ARG A 408 8.13 -5.59 27.91
CA ARG A 408 8.35 -7.05 27.98
C ARG A 408 7.53 -7.60 29.13
N ASP A 409 6.23 -7.74 28.97
CA ASP A 409 5.26 -8.24 29.99
C ASP A 409 5.47 -7.67 31.39
N GLY A 410 6.02 -6.47 31.49
CA GLY A 410 6.34 -5.84 32.74
C GLY A 410 7.72 -6.18 33.31
N ASP A 411 8.50 -7.01 32.64
CA ASP A 411 9.86 -7.37 33.04
C ASP A 411 10.92 -6.37 32.57
N GLU A 412 12.08 -6.38 33.22
CA GLU A 412 13.23 -5.56 32.84
C GLU A 412 13.95 -6.17 31.65
N MET A 413 14.27 -5.34 30.66
CA MET A 413 15.18 -5.70 29.59
C MET A 413 16.60 -5.29 29.95
N ASP A 414 17.53 -6.24 30.05
CA ASP A 414 18.94 -5.92 30.28
C ASP A 414 19.56 -5.21 29.07
N ALA A 415 20.68 -4.52 29.27
CA ALA A 415 21.27 -3.70 28.26
C ALA A 415 21.70 -4.46 26.98
N PRO A 416 22.30 -5.66 27.03
CA PRO A 416 22.62 -6.42 25.82
C PRO A 416 21.41 -6.79 24.99
N PHE A 417 20.34 -7.28 25.60
CA PHE A 417 19.11 -7.61 24.87
C PHE A 417 18.46 -6.37 24.26
N LEU A 418 18.30 -5.30 25.04
CA LEU A 418 17.69 -4.05 24.61
C LEU A 418 18.45 -3.39 23.45
N VAL A 419 19.79 -3.37 23.51
CA VAL A 419 20.63 -2.80 22.45
C VAL A 419 20.63 -3.69 21.21
N GLY A 420 20.56 -5.01 21.36
CA GLY A 420 20.38 -5.93 20.23
C GLY A 420 19.05 -5.73 19.53
N LEU A 421 17.97 -5.58 20.27
CA LEU A 421 16.64 -5.27 19.73
C LEU A 421 16.63 -3.89 19.02
N TYR A 422 17.29 -2.88 19.64
CA TYR A 422 17.49 -1.58 19.02
C TYR A 422 18.22 -1.71 17.67
N ALA A 423 19.31 -2.47 17.62
CA ALA A 423 20.11 -2.65 16.41
C ALA A 423 19.29 -3.28 15.29
N ALA A 424 18.51 -4.33 15.60
CA ALA A 424 17.61 -4.94 14.64
C ALA A 424 16.62 -3.90 14.06
N LEU A 425 15.82 -3.24 14.91
CA LEU A 425 14.78 -2.33 14.46
C LEU A 425 15.33 -1.05 13.79
N SER A 426 16.49 -0.57 14.20
CA SER A 426 17.14 0.60 13.60
C SER A 426 17.83 0.29 12.28
N GLY A 427 18.14 -0.98 12.01
CA GLY A 427 18.88 -1.44 10.86
C GLY A 427 18.10 -1.32 9.54
N THR A 428 18.84 -1.36 8.43
CA THR A 428 18.32 -1.23 7.07
C THR A 428 17.32 -2.32 6.73
N LEU A 429 17.58 -3.58 7.14
CA LEU A 429 16.71 -4.73 6.88
C LEU A 429 15.28 -4.50 7.41
N TYR A 430 15.15 -4.15 8.70
CA TYR A 430 13.86 -3.94 9.34
C TYR A 430 13.14 -2.70 8.83
N ASN A 431 13.87 -1.61 8.59
CA ASN A 431 13.29 -0.40 7.99
C ASN A 431 12.72 -0.66 6.60
N ARG A 432 13.43 -1.46 5.78
CA ARG A 432 12.95 -1.87 4.48
C ARG A 432 11.75 -2.81 4.60
N TYR A 433 11.79 -3.80 5.48
CA TYR A 433 10.68 -4.71 5.74
C TYR A 433 9.41 -3.96 6.15
N VAL A 434 9.50 -3.07 7.14
CA VAL A 434 8.34 -2.28 7.58
C VAL A 434 7.83 -1.38 6.47
N SER A 435 8.68 -0.87 5.58
CA SER A 435 8.23 -0.10 4.42
C SER A 435 7.50 -0.92 3.35
N ILE A 436 7.68 -2.25 3.34
CA ILE A 436 6.95 -3.17 2.47
C ILE A 436 5.60 -3.52 3.10
N VAL A 437 5.59 -3.87 4.40
CA VAL A 437 4.40 -4.42 5.07
C VAL A 437 3.46 -3.34 5.61
N SER A 438 3.96 -2.14 5.91
CA SER A 438 3.18 -0.99 6.38
C SER A 438 3.30 0.17 5.39
N ARG A 439 2.14 0.68 4.94
CA ARG A 439 2.04 1.87 4.07
C ARG A 439 1.60 3.11 4.83
N SER A 440 1.26 2.97 6.11
CA SER A 440 0.90 4.08 6.97
C SER A 440 2.08 5.06 7.14
N GLU A 441 1.78 6.35 7.14
CA GLU A 441 2.76 7.39 7.54
C GLU A 441 3.04 7.33 9.04
N GLN A 442 2.13 6.74 9.80
CA GLN A 442 2.20 6.55 11.24
C GLN A 442 2.60 5.11 11.55
N ILE A 443 3.51 4.92 12.49
CA ILE A 443 3.87 3.60 13.02
C ILE A 443 2.85 3.22 14.09
N ASN A 444 1.92 2.33 13.73
CA ASN A 444 0.94 1.80 14.67
C ASN A 444 1.52 0.63 15.47
N ALA A 445 1.22 0.58 16.75
CA ALA A 445 1.71 -0.48 17.63
C ALA A 445 1.31 -1.88 17.15
N THR A 446 0.08 -2.03 16.65
CA THR A 446 -0.46 -3.29 16.12
C THR A 446 0.26 -3.79 14.86
N GLU A 447 0.76 -2.90 14.00
CA GLU A 447 1.49 -3.28 12.79
C GLU A 447 2.86 -3.91 13.07
N LEU A 448 3.42 -3.63 14.26
CA LEU A 448 4.73 -4.12 14.70
C LEU A 448 4.63 -5.21 15.77
N SER A 449 3.42 -5.64 16.15
CA SER A 449 3.19 -6.58 17.25
C SER A 449 3.75 -7.98 16.99
N ASP A 450 4.00 -8.34 15.73
CA ASP A 450 4.48 -9.68 15.35
C ASP A 450 5.68 -9.62 14.39
N LEU A 451 6.62 -8.71 14.65
CA LEU A 451 7.85 -8.64 13.87
C LEU A 451 8.69 -9.91 14.03
N PRO A 452 9.20 -10.50 12.92
CA PRO A 452 10.18 -11.56 12.99
C PRO A 452 11.48 -11.08 13.64
N LEU A 453 12.09 -11.91 14.49
CA LEU A 453 13.32 -11.59 15.22
C LEU A 453 14.34 -12.73 15.18
N PRO A 454 15.66 -12.43 15.27
CA PRO A 454 16.67 -13.42 15.59
C PRO A 454 16.42 -14.06 16.95
N ASP A 455 17.06 -15.19 17.24
CA ASP A 455 17.04 -15.76 18.60
C ASP A 455 17.68 -14.84 19.64
N GLU A 456 17.36 -15.07 20.91
CA GLU A 456 17.78 -14.20 22.02
C GLU A 456 19.32 -14.13 22.16
N GLN A 457 20.00 -15.25 21.93
CA GLN A 457 21.47 -15.30 22.01
C GLN A 457 22.11 -14.38 20.96
N THR A 458 21.57 -14.39 19.74
CA THR A 458 22.01 -13.50 18.66
C THR A 458 21.74 -12.03 19.01
N LEU A 459 20.54 -11.70 19.48
CA LEU A 459 20.23 -10.33 19.91
C LEU A 459 21.20 -9.86 21.00
N ARG A 460 21.46 -10.69 22.01
CA ARG A 460 22.41 -10.36 23.10
C ARG A 460 23.85 -10.20 22.60
N SER A 461 24.28 -11.04 21.68
CA SER A 461 25.61 -10.95 21.06
C SER A 461 25.77 -9.63 20.30
N ILE A 462 24.78 -9.27 19.46
CA ILE A 462 24.75 -7.99 18.74
C ILE A 462 24.82 -6.82 19.72
N GLY A 463 23.99 -6.84 20.77
CA GLY A 463 23.96 -5.76 21.74
C GLY A 463 25.26 -5.63 22.54
N SER A 464 25.87 -6.74 22.95
CA SER A 464 27.13 -6.75 23.64
C SER A 464 28.27 -6.17 22.78
N LYS A 465 28.36 -6.55 21.50
CA LYS A 465 29.34 -6.00 20.54
C LYS A 465 29.17 -4.48 20.41
N LEU A 466 27.94 -3.98 20.23
CA LEU A 466 27.64 -2.53 20.09
C LEU A 466 27.94 -1.74 21.38
N LEU A 467 27.65 -2.33 22.55
CA LEU A 467 27.99 -1.73 23.84
C LEU A 467 29.52 -1.61 24.02
N ALA A 468 30.27 -2.64 23.65
CA ALA A 468 31.74 -2.62 23.66
C ALA A 468 32.31 -1.57 22.70
N MET A 469 31.72 -1.45 21.49
CA MET A 469 32.10 -0.43 20.51
C MET A 469 31.67 0.99 20.93
N ARG A 470 30.79 1.14 21.89
CA ARG A 470 30.13 2.41 22.30
C ARG A 470 29.44 3.16 21.14
N ARG A 471 29.04 2.45 20.08
CA ARG A 471 28.41 2.99 18.88
C ARG A 471 27.00 2.44 18.74
N LEU A 472 26.06 3.35 18.48
CA LEU A 472 24.64 3.04 18.21
C LEU A 472 24.17 3.74 16.93
N ASP A 473 25.09 4.19 16.10
CA ASP A 473 24.74 4.73 14.79
C ASP A 473 24.28 3.59 13.87
N PRO A 474 23.46 3.92 12.88
CA PRO A 474 22.85 2.94 12.00
C PRO A 474 23.84 2.07 11.21
N GLU A 475 25.01 2.61 10.83
CA GLU A 475 26.02 1.86 10.09
C GLU A 475 26.66 0.79 10.97
N ALA A 476 26.96 1.13 12.22
CA ALA A 476 27.47 0.16 13.19
C ALA A 476 26.42 -0.93 13.49
N CYS A 477 25.15 -0.55 13.63
CA CYS A 477 24.05 -1.50 13.82
C CYS A 477 23.92 -2.46 12.64
N ASP A 478 23.90 -1.95 11.40
CA ASP A 478 23.83 -2.79 10.19
C ASP A 478 25.03 -3.73 10.08
N TYR A 479 26.25 -3.21 10.32
CA TYR A 479 27.48 -4.01 10.27
C TYR A 479 27.46 -5.18 11.27
N VAL A 480 27.16 -4.90 12.54
CA VAL A 480 27.16 -5.93 13.60
C VAL A 480 26.02 -6.93 13.38
N PHE A 481 24.83 -6.45 12.96
CA PHE A 481 23.68 -7.31 12.67
C PHE A 481 23.98 -8.25 11.50
N GLU A 482 24.48 -7.73 10.38
CA GLU A 482 24.79 -8.55 9.19
C GLU A 482 25.90 -9.58 9.47
N THR A 483 26.90 -9.19 10.27
CA THR A 483 27.97 -10.12 10.67
C THR A 483 27.40 -11.26 11.52
N ALA A 484 26.60 -10.95 12.53
CA ALA A 484 25.99 -11.96 13.40
C ALA A 484 25.04 -12.92 12.65
N MET A 485 24.32 -12.40 11.64
CA MET A 485 23.43 -13.23 10.82
C MET A 485 24.19 -14.15 9.86
N LYS A 486 25.37 -13.76 9.37
CA LYS A 486 26.23 -14.62 8.52
C LYS A 486 26.95 -15.73 9.29
N GLU A 487 27.33 -15.48 10.54
CA GLU A 487 27.99 -16.47 11.40
C GLU A 487 27.07 -17.68 11.73
N LYS A 488 25.77 -17.61 11.40
CA LYS A 488 24.77 -18.66 11.66
C LYS A 488 24.32 -19.46 10.42
N VAL A 489 24.71 -19.06 9.23
CA VAL A 489 24.50 -19.78 7.98
C VAL A 489 25.75 -20.63 7.69
#